data_1a9e132de049250988b7c768a817486d
#
_entry.id   1a9e132de049250988b7c768a817486d
#
_cell.length_a   1.000
_cell.length_b   1.000
_cell.length_c   1.000
_cell.angle_alpha   90.00
_cell.angle_beta   90.00
_cell.angle_gamma   90.00
#
_symmetry.space_group_name_H-M   'P 1'
#
loop_
_entity.id
_entity.type
_entity.pdbx_description
1 polymer ?
#
loop_
_entity_poly.entity_id
_entity_poly.type
_entity_poly.pdbx_seq_one_letter_code
_entity_poly.pdbx_strand_id
1 'polypeptide(L)'
;MFNSMSGANRPAASTEGEDLLDRCSIEVMPRTAAKIDDFRALLPAGTRIYIAHIAGTPIDEMVATARRLRTEGFAVMPHFPARSIADTAMLEDWIKRYRNEADVTEALLLGGGEPRPVGALDSSMQMMETGLFDRHGFKRLHIAGHPEGNRDIDRDGSTREVDQALAWKQDFASRTDAAMAIVTQFAFDAKAVTDWAERIQR
;
A
#
# COMPACT_ATOMS: atom_id res chain seq x y z
N MET A 1 -28.95 -19.50 45.08
CA MET A 1 -27.73 -19.17 44.36
C MET A 1 -27.80 -19.67 42.97
N PHE A 2 -28.23 -18.86 42.04
CA PHE A 2 -28.07 -19.13 40.63
C PHE A 2 -27.66 -17.85 39.91
N ASN A 3 -26.52 -17.96 39.28
CA ASN A 3 -25.78 -16.87 38.63
C ASN A 3 -26.43 -16.57 37.27
N SER A 4 -26.85 -15.33 37.08
CA SER A 4 -27.40 -14.82 35.83
C SER A 4 -26.25 -14.64 34.83
N MET A 5 -26.26 -15.42 33.75
CA MET A 5 -25.38 -15.21 32.61
C MET A 5 -25.85 -14.01 31.80
N SER A 6 -25.03 -13.00 31.79
CA SER A 6 -25.14 -11.80 30.97
C SER A 6 -25.20 -12.17 29.49
N GLY A 7 -26.27 -11.77 28.80
CA GLY A 7 -26.41 -11.91 27.36
C GLY A 7 -25.38 -11.07 26.64
N ALA A 8 -24.58 -11.71 25.80
CA ALA A 8 -23.69 -11.05 24.86
C ALA A 8 -24.53 -10.21 23.89
N ASN A 9 -24.32 -8.91 23.94
CA ASN A 9 -24.91 -7.94 23.01
C ASN A 9 -24.33 -8.19 21.62
N ARG A 10 -25.11 -8.86 20.76
CA ARG A 10 -24.77 -8.98 19.32
C ARG A 10 -24.88 -7.59 18.72
N PRO A 11 -23.84 -7.06 18.06
CA PRO A 11 -24.00 -5.80 17.36
C PRO A 11 -25.09 -5.95 16.29
N ALA A 12 -25.95 -4.93 16.18
CA ALA A 12 -26.98 -4.87 15.15
C ALA A 12 -26.32 -5.03 13.77
N ALA A 13 -26.92 -5.85 12.91
CA ALA A 13 -26.46 -6.02 11.54
C ALA A 13 -26.47 -4.66 10.84
N SER A 14 -25.28 -4.15 10.47
CA SER A 14 -25.15 -3.02 9.56
C SER A 14 -25.81 -3.40 8.22
N THR A 15 -26.47 -2.45 7.57
CA THR A 15 -26.97 -2.67 6.22
C THR A 15 -25.77 -2.96 5.31
N GLU A 16 -25.80 -4.04 4.55
CA GLU A 16 -24.65 -4.58 3.78
C GLU A 16 -23.92 -3.53 2.90
N GLY A 17 -24.59 -2.44 2.53
CA GLY A 17 -24.00 -1.36 1.73
C GLY A 17 -23.14 -0.35 2.51
N GLU A 18 -23.48 -0.04 3.76
CA GLU A 18 -22.72 0.88 4.60
C GLU A 18 -21.38 0.27 5.04
N ASP A 19 -21.36 -1.03 5.35
CA ASP A 19 -20.14 -1.75 5.77
C ASP A 19 -19.10 -1.85 4.64
N LEU A 20 -19.52 -1.87 3.37
CA LEU A 20 -18.61 -1.92 2.23
C LEU A 20 -17.85 -0.61 2.04
N LEU A 21 -18.50 0.54 2.16
CA LEU A 21 -17.87 1.85 2.02
C LEU A 21 -16.97 2.19 3.21
N ASP A 22 -17.35 1.78 4.41
CA ASP A 22 -16.57 2.02 5.62
C ASP A 22 -15.19 1.35 5.60
N ARG A 23 -15.04 0.28 4.82
CA ARG A 23 -13.79 -0.51 4.70
C ARG A 23 -13.11 -0.38 3.36
N CYS A 24 -13.67 0.41 2.43
CA CYS A 24 -13.09 0.56 1.12
C CYS A 24 -11.82 1.42 1.15
N SER A 25 -10.98 1.20 0.18
CA SER A 25 -9.90 2.11 -0.20
C SER A 25 -9.99 2.35 -1.70
N ILE A 26 -9.47 3.48 -2.14
CA ILE A 26 -9.42 3.80 -3.57
C ILE A 26 -7.99 4.13 -3.98
N GLU A 27 -7.76 4.08 -5.29
CA GLU A 27 -6.51 4.54 -5.87
C GLU A 27 -6.77 5.70 -6.83
N VAL A 28 -5.91 6.70 -6.79
CA VAL A 28 -5.92 7.85 -7.69
C VAL A 28 -4.52 8.10 -8.25
N MET A 29 -4.46 8.79 -9.38
CA MET A 29 -3.24 9.45 -9.88
C MET A 29 -3.39 10.96 -9.67
N PRO A 30 -2.32 11.75 -9.59
CA PRO A 30 -2.42 13.21 -9.48
C PRO A 30 -3.36 13.81 -10.52
N ARG A 31 -3.23 13.42 -11.79
CA ARG A 31 -4.07 13.89 -12.89
C ARG A 31 -5.55 13.55 -12.73
N THR A 32 -5.90 12.39 -12.17
CA THR A 32 -7.29 12.02 -11.94
C THR A 32 -7.84 12.68 -10.67
N ALA A 33 -7.04 12.79 -9.63
CA ALA A 33 -7.40 13.49 -8.41
C ALA A 33 -7.70 14.98 -8.66
N ALA A 34 -6.96 15.62 -9.57
CA ALA A 34 -7.19 17.02 -9.94
C ALA A 34 -8.55 17.29 -10.60
N LYS A 35 -9.26 16.25 -11.08
CA LYS A 35 -10.60 16.37 -11.68
C LYS A 35 -11.73 16.30 -10.65
N ILE A 36 -11.43 15.97 -9.42
CA ILE A 36 -12.38 15.87 -8.32
C ILE A 36 -12.26 17.11 -7.46
N ASP A 37 -13.31 17.90 -7.40
CA ASP A 37 -13.30 19.17 -6.66
C ASP A 37 -13.19 18.93 -5.14
N ASP A 38 -13.95 17.99 -4.59
CA ASP A 38 -13.96 17.65 -3.18
C ASP A 38 -14.22 16.15 -2.96
N PHE A 39 -13.20 15.43 -2.46
CA PHE A 39 -13.33 14.00 -2.15
C PHE A 39 -14.25 13.72 -0.96
N ARG A 40 -14.44 14.69 -0.05
CA ARG A 40 -15.33 14.55 1.12
C ARG A 40 -16.81 14.41 0.73
N ALA A 41 -17.17 14.87 -0.47
CA ALA A 41 -18.51 14.66 -1.02
C ALA A 41 -18.73 13.22 -1.54
N LEU A 42 -17.67 12.45 -1.72
CA LEU A 42 -17.71 11.13 -2.38
C LEU A 42 -17.35 9.98 -1.43
N LEU A 43 -16.53 10.25 -0.41
CA LEU A 43 -15.92 9.22 0.43
C LEU A 43 -16.08 9.54 1.92
N PRO A 44 -16.27 8.55 2.77
CA PRO A 44 -16.22 8.71 4.22
C PRO A 44 -14.89 9.28 4.69
N ALA A 45 -14.92 10.07 5.77
CA ALA A 45 -13.69 10.59 6.38
C ALA A 45 -12.76 9.43 6.80
N GLY A 46 -11.46 9.62 6.63
CA GLY A 46 -10.47 8.60 6.97
C GLY A 46 -10.31 7.47 5.94
N THR A 47 -11.11 7.44 4.87
CA THR A 47 -10.90 6.47 3.78
C THR A 47 -9.45 6.49 3.31
N ARG A 48 -8.85 5.29 3.12
CA ARG A 48 -7.49 5.20 2.59
C ARG A 48 -7.48 5.45 1.09
N ILE A 49 -6.62 6.40 0.69
CA ILE A 49 -6.41 6.74 -0.72
C ILE A 49 -4.96 6.44 -1.08
N TYR A 50 -4.77 5.46 -1.98
CA TYR A 50 -3.48 5.21 -2.60
C TYR A 50 -3.24 6.24 -3.70
N ILE A 51 -2.01 6.72 -3.83
CA ILE A 51 -1.62 7.60 -4.93
C ILE A 51 -0.65 6.84 -5.82
N ALA A 52 -1.13 6.41 -6.98
CA ALA A 52 -0.32 5.69 -7.95
C ALA A 52 0.74 6.61 -8.55
N HIS A 53 2.00 6.18 -8.46
CA HIS A 53 3.12 6.85 -9.11
C HIS A 53 3.37 6.20 -10.47
N ILE A 54 2.96 6.90 -11.51
CA ILE A 54 3.21 6.48 -12.89
C ILE A 54 4.54 7.08 -13.36
N ALA A 55 5.29 6.30 -14.13
CA ALA A 55 6.56 6.74 -14.71
C ALA A 55 6.46 8.12 -15.35
N GLY A 56 7.41 8.98 -15.03
CA GLY A 56 7.46 10.37 -15.50
C GLY A 56 6.58 11.36 -14.72
N THR A 57 5.81 10.92 -13.73
CA THR A 57 5.07 11.85 -12.86
C THR A 57 6.05 12.58 -11.94
N PRO A 58 6.08 13.93 -11.95
CA PRO A 58 6.95 14.69 -11.06
C PRO A 58 6.60 14.45 -9.58
N ILE A 59 7.62 14.32 -8.73
CA ILE A 59 7.41 14.15 -7.29
C ILE A 59 6.63 15.32 -6.68
N ASP A 60 6.77 16.53 -7.23
CA ASP A 60 6.02 17.72 -6.79
C ASP A 60 4.51 17.51 -6.91
N GLU A 61 4.03 16.93 -8.01
CA GLU A 61 2.61 16.63 -8.21
C GLU A 61 2.12 15.56 -7.25
N MET A 62 2.94 14.56 -6.99
CA MET A 62 2.64 13.48 -6.06
C MET A 62 2.49 14.02 -4.63
N VAL A 63 3.45 14.82 -4.16
CA VAL A 63 3.45 15.42 -2.82
C VAL A 63 2.31 16.44 -2.67
N ALA A 64 2.06 17.26 -3.68
CA ALA A 64 0.94 18.21 -3.67
C ALA A 64 -0.42 17.49 -3.55
N THR A 65 -0.61 16.40 -4.30
CA THR A 65 -1.80 15.55 -4.22
C THR A 65 -1.94 14.93 -2.82
N ALA A 66 -0.85 14.39 -2.28
CA ALA A 66 -0.84 13.80 -0.95
C ALA A 66 -1.22 14.84 0.13
N ARG A 67 -0.65 16.03 0.08
CA ARG A 67 -0.96 17.13 1.01
C ARG A 67 -2.42 17.53 0.92
N ARG A 68 -2.96 17.67 -0.29
CA ARG A 68 -4.39 17.99 -0.49
C ARG A 68 -5.27 16.94 0.17
N LEU A 69 -5.09 15.65 -0.14
CA LEU A 69 -5.90 14.56 0.39
C LEU A 69 -5.78 14.43 1.93
N ARG A 70 -4.58 14.66 2.48
CA ARG A 70 -4.38 14.71 3.93
C ARG A 70 -5.14 15.87 4.56
N THR A 71 -5.14 17.04 3.94
CA THR A 71 -5.90 18.22 4.40
C THR A 71 -7.42 17.98 4.34
N GLU A 72 -7.89 17.21 3.36
CA GLU A 72 -9.28 16.78 3.24
C GLU A 72 -9.67 15.69 4.25
N GLY A 73 -8.73 15.17 5.06
CA GLY A 73 -8.99 14.23 6.17
C GLY A 73 -8.88 12.75 5.82
N PHE A 74 -8.21 12.41 4.73
CA PHE A 74 -8.02 11.03 4.28
C PHE A 74 -6.72 10.39 4.81
N ALA A 75 -6.70 9.06 4.92
CA ALA A 75 -5.49 8.30 5.12
C ALA A 75 -4.77 8.14 3.77
N VAL A 76 -3.60 8.74 3.61
CA VAL A 76 -2.90 8.82 2.32
C VAL A 76 -1.71 7.88 2.28
N MET A 77 -1.65 7.08 1.21
CA MET A 77 -0.60 6.08 1.00
C MET A 77 -0.04 6.18 -0.42
N PRO A 78 1.03 6.96 -0.65
CA PRO A 78 1.67 7.04 -1.95
C PRO A 78 2.41 5.75 -2.31
N HIS A 79 2.49 5.48 -3.61
CA HIS A 79 3.34 4.44 -4.17
C HIS A 79 4.80 4.87 -4.18
N PHE A 80 5.68 3.94 -3.81
CA PHE A 80 7.14 4.04 -3.99
C PHE A 80 7.58 2.93 -4.94
N PRO A 81 7.66 3.20 -6.25
CA PRO A 81 8.13 2.23 -7.24
C PRO A 81 9.65 2.21 -7.28
N ALA A 82 10.28 1.13 -6.81
CA ALA A 82 11.73 1.00 -6.70
C ALA A 82 12.45 1.32 -8.01
N ARG A 83 11.97 0.77 -9.13
CA ARG A 83 12.60 0.92 -10.44
C ARG A 83 12.53 2.34 -11.01
N SER A 84 11.70 3.22 -10.44
CA SER A 84 11.64 4.64 -10.82
C SER A 84 12.52 5.54 -9.95
N ILE A 85 13.21 4.97 -8.93
CA ILE A 85 14.06 5.69 -7.98
C ILE A 85 15.52 5.40 -8.30
N ALA A 86 16.28 6.46 -8.61
CA ALA A 86 17.64 6.31 -9.10
C ALA A 86 18.60 5.77 -8.02
N ASP A 87 18.47 6.27 -6.80
CA ASP A 87 19.36 5.90 -5.70
C ASP A 87 18.72 6.13 -4.32
N THR A 88 19.47 5.79 -3.29
CA THR A 88 19.07 5.96 -1.89
C THR A 88 18.85 7.43 -1.50
N ALA A 89 19.60 8.35 -2.10
CA ALA A 89 19.46 9.79 -1.82
C ALA A 89 18.12 10.32 -2.37
N MET A 90 17.72 9.91 -3.57
CA MET A 90 16.42 10.23 -4.14
C MET A 90 15.28 9.59 -3.34
N LEU A 91 15.44 8.34 -2.89
CA LEU A 91 14.47 7.69 -2.01
C LEU A 91 14.29 8.49 -0.72
N GLU A 92 15.39 8.88 -0.07
CA GLU A 92 15.35 9.66 1.16
C GLU A 92 14.72 11.04 0.96
N ASP A 93 14.99 11.69 -0.17
CA ASP A 93 14.36 12.97 -0.54
C ASP A 93 12.84 12.82 -0.65
N TRP A 94 12.35 11.80 -1.38
CA TRP A 94 10.91 11.54 -1.50
C TRP A 94 10.26 11.27 -0.15
N ILE A 95 10.87 10.45 0.70
CA ILE A 95 10.40 10.14 2.05
C ILE A 95 10.29 11.42 2.88
N LYS A 96 11.33 12.26 2.89
CA LYS A 96 11.35 13.55 3.61
C LYS A 96 10.28 14.49 3.11
N ARG A 97 10.09 14.58 1.80
CA ARG A 97 9.09 15.44 1.19
C ARG A 97 7.67 15.02 1.58
N TYR A 98 7.34 13.74 1.44
CA TYR A 98 6.05 13.23 1.87
C TYR A 98 5.82 13.46 3.36
N ARG A 99 6.84 13.24 4.18
CA ARG A 99 6.75 13.42 5.62
C ARG A 99 6.57 14.87 6.03
N ASN A 100 7.37 15.76 5.48
CA ASN A 100 7.45 17.16 5.94
C ASN A 100 6.41 18.07 5.25
N GLU A 101 6.07 17.81 3.99
CA GLU A 101 5.19 18.68 3.20
C GLU A 101 3.73 18.19 3.20
N ALA A 102 3.48 16.90 3.46
CA ALA A 102 2.15 16.30 3.38
C ALA A 102 1.74 15.51 4.63
N ASP A 103 2.57 15.45 5.69
CA ASP A 103 2.34 14.64 6.91
C ASP A 103 1.95 13.18 6.60
N VAL A 104 2.60 12.57 5.61
CA VAL A 104 2.39 11.17 5.23
C VAL A 104 3.33 10.29 6.04
N THR A 105 2.78 9.23 6.62
CA THR A 105 3.51 8.22 7.41
C THR A 105 3.20 6.80 6.96
N GLU A 106 2.60 6.65 5.79
CA GLU A 106 2.21 5.38 5.21
C GLU A 106 2.71 5.30 3.76
N ALA A 107 3.10 4.13 3.28
CA ALA A 107 3.58 3.94 1.92
C ALA A 107 3.19 2.55 1.37
N LEU A 108 2.94 2.48 0.05
CA LEU A 108 2.89 1.22 -0.67
C LEU A 108 4.19 1.04 -1.45
N LEU A 109 4.94 -0.01 -1.08
CA LEU A 109 6.25 -0.33 -1.65
C LEU A 109 6.11 -1.41 -2.72
N LEU A 110 6.54 -1.11 -3.93
CA LEU A 110 6.43 -2.02 -5.07
C LEU A 110 7.67 -1.93 -5.99
N GLY A 111 7.84 -2.91 -6.86
CA GLY A 111 8.95 -2.91 -7.83
C GLY A 111 8.81 -1.79 -8.85
N GLY A 112 7.59 -1.54 -9.28
CA GLY A 112 7.30 -0.59 -10.36
C GLY A 112 7.14 -1.27 -11.72
N GLY A 113 6.48 -0.58 -12.65
CA GLY A 113 6.18 -1.07 -14.00
C GLY A 113 7.32 -0.89 -15.01
N GLU A 114 8.42 -0.25 -14.62
CA GLU A 114 9.56 -0.06 -15.51
C GLU A 114 10.22 -1.40 -15.87
N PRO A 115 10.53 -1.65 -17.16
CA PRO A 115 11.17 -2.90 -17.59
C PRO A 115 12.62 -3.04 -17.07
N ARG A 116 13.24 -1.91 -16.72
CA ARG A 116 14.58 -1.83 -16.12
C ARG A 116 14.60 -0.72 -15.08
N PRO A 117 15.32 -0.91 -13.98
CA PRO A 117 15.49 0.15 -12.99
C PRO A 117 16.26 1.33 -13.60
N VAL A 118 15.89 2.55 -13.19
CA VAL A 118 16.61 3.77 -13.59
C VAL A 118 17.93 3.93 -12.82
N GLY A 119 18.13 3.15 -11.77
CA GLY A 119 19.32 3.18 -10.93
C GLY A 119 19.58 1.86 -10.20
N ALA A 120 19.99 1.95 -8.95
CA ALA A 120 20.41 0.79 -8.16
C ALA A 120 19.25 -0.01 -7.53
N LEU A 121 18.05 0.56 -7.44
CA LEU A 121 16.91 -0.05 -6.76
C LEU A 121 16.02 -0.79 -7.78
N ASP A 122 16.01 -2.11 -7.72
CA ASP A 122 15.21 -2.98 -8.60
C ASP A 122 13.97 -3.55 -7.93
N SER A 123 13.96 -3.61 -6.60
CA SER A 123 12.87 -4.23 -5.85
C SER A 123 12.48 -3.42 -4.61
N SER A 124 11.23 -3.62 -4.16
CA SER A 124 10.77 -3.04 -2.90
C SER A 124 11.56 -3.55 -1.69
N MET A 125 12.14 -4.73 -1.76
CA MET A 125 12.99 -5.30 -0.70
C MET A 125 14.25 -4.45 -0.49
N GLN A 126 14.93 -4.05 -1.57
CA GLN A 126 16.10 -3.17 -1.47
C GLN A 126 15.75 -1.82 -0.86
N MET A 127 14.56 -1.26 -1.17
CA MET A 127 14.10 -0.02 -0.51
C MET A 127 13.90 -0.23 0.99
N MET A 128 13.28 -1.34 1.40
CA MET A 128 13.07 -1.66 2.82
C MET A 128 14.39 -1.85 3.56
N GLU A 129 15.37 -2.52 2.95
CA GLU A 129 16.72 -2.75 3.53
C GLU A 129 17.48 -1.45 3.82
N THR A 130 17.13 -0.33 3.19
CA THR A 130 17.76 0.95 3.51
C THR A 130 17.47 1.44 4.93
N GLY A 131 16.39 0.95 5.57
CA GLY A 131 15.91 1.40 6.87
C GLY A 131 15.40 2.86 6.90
N LEU A 132 15.26 3.50 5.72
CA LEU A 132 14.88 4.91 5.66
C LEU A 132 13.44 5.15 6.10
N PHE A 133 12.53 4.23 5.82
CA PHE A 133 11.14 4.38 6.24
C PHE A 133 11.01 4.41 7.78
N ASP A 134 11.66 3.51 8.49
CA ASP A 134 11.69 3.47 9.96
C ASP A 134 12.37 4.72 10.51
N ARG A 135 13.54 5.09 9.95
CA ARG A 135 14.29 6.30 10.35
C ARG A 135 13.46 7.58 10.25
N HIS A 136 12.60 7.68 9.25
CA HIS A 136 11.72 8.85 9.05
C HIS A 136 10.31 8.67 9.63
N GLY A 137 10.09 7.64 10.45
CA GLY A 137 8.89 7.44 11.24
C GLY A 137 7.65 7.06 10.42
N PHE A 138 7.83 6.29 9.35
CA PHE A 138 6.71 5.67 8.65
C PHE A 138 6.11 4.58 9.54
N LYS A 139 4.80 4.63 9.73
CA LYS A 139 4.07 3.77 10.67
C LYS A 139 3.40 2.59 9.99
N ARG A 140 3.25 2.63 8.66
CA ARG A 140 2.60 1.58 7.90
C ARG A 140 3.23 1.44 6.52
N LEU A 141 3.62 0.20 6.20
CA LEU A 141 4.17 -0.16 4.90
C LEU A 141 3.30 -1.25 4.29
N HIS A 142 2.66 -0.94 3.19
CA HIS A 142 2.00 -1.94 2.38
C HIS A 142 2.94 -2.48 1.32
N ILE A 143 2.73 -3.73 0.95
CA ILE A 143 3.52 -4.43 -0.06
C ILE A 143 2.62 -5.09 -1.09
N ALA A 144 3.12 -5.26 -2.31
CA ALA A 144 2.38 -5.94 -3.36
C ALA A 144 2.31 -7.45 -3.11
N GLY A 145 1.12 -8.03 -3.32
CA GLY A 145 0.85 -9.45 -3.34
C GLY A 145 0.32 -9.90 -4.70
N HIS A 146 0.63 -11.13 -5.09
CA HIS A 146 0.33 -11.67 -6.43
C HIS A 146 -0.36 -13.05 -6.33
N PRO A 147 -1.67 -13.09 -6.01
CA PRO A 147 -2.41 -14.36 -5.86
C PRO A 147 -2.38 -15.25 -7.11
N GLU A 148 -2.41 -14.65 -8.30
CA GLU A 148 -2.37 -15.32 -9.59
C GLU A 148 -0.95 -15.40 -10.19
N GLY A 149 0.07 -15.13 -9.39
CA GLY A 149 1.44 -14.97 -9.87
C GLY A 149 1.68 -13.64 -10.58
N ASN A 150 2.88 -13.46 -11.11
CA ASN A 150 3.24 -12.29 -11.89
C ASN A 150 4.28 -12.66 -12.96
N ARG A 151 3.89 -12.60 -14.24
CA ARG A 151 4.74 -13.00 -15.37
C ARG A 151 5.90 -12.04 -15.65
N ASP A 152 5.88 -10.84 -15.12
CA ASP A 152 7.03 -9.92 -15.23
C ASP A 152 8.15 -10.32 -14.24
N ILE A 153 7.79 -11.04 -13.17
CA ILE A 153 8.68 -11.57 -12.16
C ILE A 153 9.03 -13.03 -12.50
N ASP A 154 8.04 -13.93 -12.52
CA ASP A 154 8.20 -15.35 -12.84
C ASP A 154 7.84 -15.60 -14.31
N ARG A 155 8.80 -15.36 -15.22
CA ARG A 155 8.60 -15.48 -16.68
C ARG A 155 8.31 -16.90 -17.15
N ASP A 156 8.67 -17.90 -16.37
CA ASP A 156 8.39 -19.31 -16.63
C ASP A 156 6.97 -19.72 -16.24
N GLY A 157 6.18 -18.78 -15.69
CA GLY A 157 4.82 -19.02 -15.23
C GLY A 157 4.72 -19.71 -13.86
N SER A 158 5.84 -19.88 -13.16
CA SER A 158 5.87 -20.30 -11.76
C SER A 158 5.41 -19.17 -10.82
N THR A 159 5.45 -19.42 -9.51
CA THR A 159 5.27 -18.41 -8.46
C THR A 159 6.50 -18.33 -7.55
N ARG A 160 7.62 -18.91 -7.97
CA ARG A 160 8.79 -19.08 -7.11
C ARG A 160 9.38 -17.77 -6.62
N GLU A 161 9.61 -16.82 -7.52
CA GLU A 161 10.21 -15.53 -7.17
C GLU A 161 9.25 -14.65 -6.36
N VAL A 162 7.96 -14.65 -6.72
CA VAL A 162 6.95 -13.91 -5.95
C VAL A 162 6.76 -14.50 -4.56
N ASP A 163 6.80 -15.83 -4.40
CA ASP A 163 6.68 -16.49 -3.10
C ASP A 163 7.94 -16.26 -2.24
N GLN A 164 9.15 -16.29 -2.82
CA GLN A 164 10.39 -15.95 -2.12
C GLN A 164 10.39 -14.47 -1.66
N ALA A 165 9.98 -13.56 -2.53
CA ALA A 165 9.86 -12.15 -2.19
C ALA A 165 8.86 -11.92 -1.05
N LEU A 166 7.75 -12.66 -1.05
CA LEU A 166 6.76 -12.58 0.02
C LEU A 166 7.31 -13.11 1.35
N ALA A 167 7.98 -14.28 1.33
CA ALA A 167 8.60 -14.85 2.52
C ALA A 167 9.65 -13.89 3.13
N TRP A 168 10.48 -13.26 2.28
CA TRP A 168 11.42 -12.24 2.74
C TRP A 168 10.72 -11.05 3.41
N LYS A 169 9.60 -10.59 2.84
CA LYS A 169 8.82 -9.46 3.39
C LYS A 169 8.12 -9.82 4.71
N GLN A 170 7.70 -11.07 4.86
CA GLN A 170 7.16 -11.58 6.13
C GLN A 170 8.24 -11.60 7.23
N ASP A 171 9.46 -12.04 6.90
CA ASP A 171 10.60 -11.96 7.82
C ASP A 171 10.94 -10.50 8.17
N PHE A 172 10.95 -9.61 7.17
CA PHE A 172 11.18 -8.19 7.39
C PHE A 172 10.15 -7.57 8.34
N ALA A 173 8.88 -8.01 8.31
CA ALA A 173 7.83 -7.51 9.19
C ALA A 173 8.13 -7.70 10.68
N SER A 174 9.02 -8.66 11.04
CA SER A 174 9.49 -8.85 12.40
C SER A 174 10.59 -7.87 12.84
N ARG A 175 11.17 -7.11 11.89
CA ARG A 175 12.34 -6.25 12.08
C ARG A 175 12.05 -4.76 11.90
N THR A 176 10.88 -4.41 11.39
CA THR A 176 10.44 -3.01 11.18
C THR A 176 9.52 -2.56 12.30
N ASP A 177 9.55 -1.27 12.63
CA ASP A 177 8.60 -0.63 13.53
C ASP A 177 7.24 -0.36 12.86
N ALA A 178 7.16 -0.47 11.54
CA ALA A 178 5.96 -0.20 10.76
C ALA A 178 5.00 -1.41 10.76
N ALA A 179 3.71 -1.14 10.89
CA ALA A 179 2.69 -2.16 10.64
C ALA A 179 2.66 -2.50 9.14
N MET A 180 2.78 -3.78 8.81
CA MET A 180 2.77 -4.25 7.42
C MET A 180 1.43 -4.86 7.02
N ALA A 181 1.04 -4.67 5.75
CA ALA A 181 -0.09 -5.34 5.14
C ALA A 181 0.17 -5.58 3.65
N ILE A 182 -0.56 -6.52 3.07
CA ILE A 182 -0.45 -6.88 1.66
C ILE A 182 -1.60 -6.26 0.88
N VAL A 183 -1.29 -5.63 -0.25
CA VAL A 183 -2.26 -5.19 -1.26
C VAL A 183 -2.08 -6.08 -2.47
N THR A 184 -3.11 -6.85 -2.81
CA THR A 184 -3.04 -7.73 -3.97
C THR A 184 -3.10 -6.94 -5.27
N GLN A 185 -2.42 -7.43 -6.29
CA GLN A 185 -2.74 -7.08 -7.66
C GLN A 185 -4.21 -7.39 -7.93
N PHE A 186 -4.84 -6.70 -8.90
CA PHE A 186 -6.17 -7.06 -9.34
C PHE A 186 -6.19 -8.53 -9.78
N ALA A 187 -7.13 -9.30 -9.27
CA ALA A 187 -7.25 -10.73 -9.52
C ALA A 187 -8.61 -11.06 -10.14
N PHE A 188 -8.62 -12.01 -11.07
CA PHE A 188 -9.81 -12.45 -11.80
C PHE A 188 -10.38 -13.78 -11.26
N ASP A 189 -9.54 -14.58 -10.59
CA ASP A 189 -9.91 -15.88 -10.02
C ASP A 189 -10.03 -15.80 -8.50
N ALA A 190 -11.26 -15.77 -8.01
CA ALA A 190 -11.54 -15.74 -6.57
C ALA A 190 -10.95 -16.95 -5.83
N LYS A 191 -10.90 -18.13 -6.48
CA LYS A 191 -10.32 -19.32 -5.88
C LYS A 191 -8.81 -19.18 -5.71
N ALA A 192 -8.10 -18.64 -6.72
CA ALA A 192 -6.68 -18.36 -6.61
C ALA A 192 -6.37 -17.41 -5.44
N VAL A 193 -7.20 -16.37 -5.24
CA VAL A 193 -7.06 -15.44 -4.11
C VAL A 193 -7.25 -16.13 -2.77
N THR A 194 -8.29 -16.95 -2.62
CA THR A 194 -8.57 -17.66 -1.36
C THR A 194 -7.50 -18.68 -1.03
N ASP A 195 -7.11 -19.52 -2.00
CA ASP A 195 -6.05 -20.53 -1.83
C ASP A 195 -4.71 -19.86 -1.46
N TRP A 196 -4.38 -18.73 -2.10
CA TRP A 196 -3.19 -17.95 -1.79
C TRP A 196 -3.25 -17.35 -0.38
N ALA A 197 -4.39 -16.77 0.02
CA ALA A 197 -4.58 -16.19 1.35
C ALA A 197 -4.43 -17.24 2.46
N GLU A 198 -4.99 -18.44 2.28
CA GLU A 198 -4.81 -19.55 3.21
C GLU A 198 -3.36 -20.02 3.30
N ARG A 199 -2.63 -20.03 2.18
CA ARG A 199 -1.22 -20.44 2.13
C ARG A 199 -0.30 -19.49 2.88
N ILE A 200 -0.53 -18.18 2.80
CA ILE A 200 0.33 -17.19 3.45
C ILE A 200 0.03 -16.99 4.94
N GLN A 201 -1.07 -17.53 5.46
CA GLN A 201 -1.41 -17.49 6.89
C GLN A 201 -0.79 -18.65 7.69
N ARG A 202 -0.17 -19.61 7.03
CA ARG A 202 0.48 -20.79 7.65
C ARG A 202 1.95 -20.51 7.98
#